data_7f65feaaf8f8e317f0786c5c4fe6948d
#
_entry.id   7f65feaaf8f8e317f0786c5c4fe6948d
#
_cell.length_a   1.000
_cell.length_b   1.000
_cell.length_c   1.000
_cell.angle_alpha   90.00
_cell.angle_beta   90.00
_cell.angle_gamma   90.00
#
_symmetry.space_group_name_H-M   'P 1'
#
loop_
_entity.id
_entity.type
_entity.pdbx_description
1 polymer ?
#
loop_
_entity_poly.entity_id
_entity_poly.type
_entity_poly.pdbx_seq_one_letter_code
_entity_poly.pdbx_strand_id
1 'polypeptide(L)'
;MEKTIVIYKSKYGSSAQYAAWIAEELGCRAVSIEEFKKNDLKNYDNVIYGGGVQAGGIKELDKFMKWIKSDLKLLDMYRSGKITAEDLEKSGVSDRHYAIFAVGINLDDMEARQQLRDINFPKSYMKQLPCFFLPGEYHPENLKGADKMIMNLAQKMIKGKRESEITDNDKVMISYMENGCKLIDRQRIRPIIEEMTR
;
A
#
# COMPACT_ATOMS: atom_id res chain seq x y z
N MET A 1 -0.51 19.36 -17.72
CA MET A 1 0.20 18.43 -16.82
C MET A 1 -0.84 17.75 -15.96
N GLU A 2 -0.93 16.44 -16.01
CA GLU A 2 -1.80 15.65 -15.14
C GLU A 2 -1.50 15.97 -13.67
N LYS A 3 -2.54 16.20 -12.90
CA LYS A 3 -2.38 16.56 -11.49
C LYS A 3 -2.22 15.30 -10.65
N THR A 4 -1.04 15.11 -10.10
CA THR A 4 -0.70 13.95 -9.26
C THR A 4 -0.72 14.31 -7.77
N ILE A 5 -1.17 13.38 -6.93
CA ILE A 5 -1.12 13.46 -5.46
C ILE A 5 -0.68 12.14 -4.86
N VAL A 6 0.15 12.18 -3.83
CA VAL A 6 0.48 11.03 -2.99
C VAL A 6 -0.19 11.19 -1.63
N ILE A 7 -1.10 10.30 -1.30
CA ILE A 7 -1.80 10.27 -0.01
C ILE A 7 -1.23 9.12 0.80
N TYR A 8 -0.93 9.32 2.07
CA TYR A 8 -0.32 8.27 2.87
C TYR A 8 -0.83 8.19 4.31
N LYS A 9 -0.66 7.00 4.90
CA LYS A 9 -0.73 6.78 6.35
C LYS A 9 0.59 6.22 6.83
N SER A 10 1.24 6.93 7.75
CA SER A 10 2.48 6.48 8.38
C SER A 10 2.37 6.53 9.90
N LYS A 11 2.93 5.53 10.58
CA LYS A 11 3.02 5.49 12.04
C LYS A 11 4.47 5.60 12.53
N TYR A 12 5.39 4.96 11.83
CA TYR A 12 6.80 4.85 12.21
C TYR A 12 7.76 5.53 11.22
N GLY A 13 7.24 6.24 10.21
CA GLY A 13 8.04 7.05 9.30
C GLY A 13 8.22 6.46 7.90
N SER A 14 8.41 5.15 7.73
CA SER A 14 8.77 4.54 6.44
C SER A 14 7.78 4.86 5.30
N SER A 15 6.46 4.79 5.54
CA SER A 15 5.47 5.13 4.50
C SER A 15 5.49 6.61 4.13
N ALA A 16 5.75 7.50 5.09
CA ALA A 16 5.90 8.93 4.84
C ALA A 16 7.16 9.21 4.02
N GLN A 17 8.26 8.51 4.29
CA GLN A 17 9.51 8.65 3.56
C GLN A 17 9.35 8.22 2.09
N TYR A 18 8.69 7.07 1.83
CA TYR A 18 8.39 6.66 0.46
C TYR A 18 7.44 7.63 -0.24
N ALA A 19 6.41 8.11 0.45
CA ALA A 19 5.50 9.11 -0.10
C ALA A 19 6.23 10.40 -0.51
N ALA A 20 7.18 10.85 0.31
CA ALA A 20 8.00 12.01 0.00
C ALA A 20 8.89 11.78 -1.23
N TRP A 21 9.57 10.63 -1.34
CA TRP A 21 10.40 10.31 -2.50
C TRP A 21 9.59 10.18 -3.80
N ILE A 22 8.41 9.53 -3.74
CA ILE A 22 7.51 9.43 -4.90
C ILE A 22 7.04 10.83 -5.33
N ALA A 23 6.64 11.66 -4.37
CA ALA A 23 6.18 13.01 -4.64
C ALA A 23 7.29 13.89 -5.25
N GLU A 24 8.52 13.77 -4.75
CA GLU A 24 9.70 14.45 -5.31
C GLU A 24 9.95 14.06 -6.77
N GLU A 25 9.96 12.76 -7.09
CA GLU A 25 10.20 12.25 -8.45
C GLU A 25 9.08 12.66 -9.43
N LEU A 26 7.83 12.71 -8.96
CA LEU A 26 6.67 13.08 -9.79
C LEU A 26 6.39 14.59 -9.79
N GLY A 27 7.18 15.40 -9.07
CA GLY A 27 6.98 16.85 -8.97
C GLY A 27 5.62 17.23 -8.36
N CYS A 28 5.13 16.45 -7.39
CA CYS A 28 3.81 16.61 -6.78
C CYS A 28 3.87 16.73 -5.25
N ARG A 29 2.70 16.73 -4.58
CA ARG A 29 2.63 16.78 -3.12
C ARG A 29 2.42 15.40 -2.53
N ALA A 30 3.04 15.14 -1.35
CA ALA A 30 2.64 14.09 -0.44
C ALA A 30 1.85 14.68 0.74
N VAL A 31 0.76 14.03 1.14
CA VAL A 31 -0.12 14.49 2.21
C VAL A 31 -0.65 13.32 3.04
N SER A 32 -0.76 13.50 4.35
CA SER A 32 -1.39 12.51 5.23
C SER A 32 -2.89 12.36 4.92
N ILE A 33 -3.42 11.13 4.99
CA ILE A 33 -4.87 10.88 4.77
C ILE A 33 -5.75 11.59 5.81
N GLU A 34 -5.20 11.96 6.97
CA GLU A 34 -5.90 12.74 7.99
C GLU A 34 -6.12 14.20 7.55
N GLU A 35 -5.16 14.75 6.81
CA GLU A 35 -5.19 16.14 6.35
C GLU A 35 -5.87 16.28 5.00
N PHE A 36 -5.91 15.22 4.20
CA PHE A 36 -6.50 15.25 2.87
C PHE A 36 -8.03 15.18 2.91
N LYS A 37 -8.70 16.07 2.21
CA LYS A 37 -10.16 16.08 2.11
C LYS A 37 -10.61 15.25 0.91
N LYS A 38 -11.54 14.31 1.12
CA LYS A 38 -12.11 13.46 0.05
C LYS A 38 -12.57 14.27 -1.17
N ASN A 39 -13.20 15.41 -0.95
CA ASN A 39 -13.75 16.24 -2.03
C ASN A 39 -12.67 16.84 -2.95
N ASP A 40 -11.41 16.88 -2.51
CA ASP A 40 -10.30 17.39 -3.30
C ASP A 40 -9.76 16.35 -4.30
N LEU A 41 -10.16 15.06 -4.17
CA LEU A 41 -9.77 14.00 -5.12
C LEU A 41 -10.12 14.34 -6.57
N LYS A 42 -11.23 15.01 -6.78
CA LYS A 42 -11.68 15.42 -8.13
C LYS A 42 -10.70 16.35 -8.86
N ASN A 43 -9.74 16.94 -8.15
CA ASN A 43 -8.75 17.86 -8.71
C ASN A 43 -7.48 17.12 -9.19
N TYR A 44 -7.43 15.80 -9.09
CA TYR A 44 -6.27 14.98 -9.41
C TYR A 44 -6.64 13.85 -10.38
N ASP A 45 -5.78 13.67 -11.37
CA ASP A 45 -5.89 12.61 -12.36
C ASP A 45 -5.15 11.36 -11.88
N ASN A 46 -3.98 11.55 -11.27
CA ASN A 46 -3.14 10.50 -10.71
C ASN A 46 -3.17 10.52 -9.18
N VAL A 47 -3.66 9.45 -8.57
CA VAL A 47 -3.78 9.34 -7.11
C VAL A 47 -3.05 8.09 -6.61
N ILE A 48 -2.01 8.30 -5.83
CA ILE A 48 -1.23 7.23 -5.23
C ILE A 48 -1.57 7.18 -3.74
N TYR A 49 -1.93 6.00 -3.22
CA TYR A 49 -2.12 5.80 -1.80
C TYR A 49 -1.07 4.87 -1.22
N GLY A 50 -0.50 5.23 -0.06
CA GLY A 50 0.48 4.40 0.63
C GLY A 50 0.23 4.21 2.11
N GLY A 51 0.45 2.98 2.59
CA GLY A 51 0.28 2.68 4.01
C GLY A 51 1.19 1.58 4.53
N GLY A 52 1.52 1.67 5.83
CA GLY A 52 2.23 0.61 6.52
C GLY A 52 1.34 -0.62 6.73
N VAL A 53 1.92 -1.81 6.59
CA VAL A 53 1.23 -3.08 6.85
C VAL A 53 1.22 -3.36 8.36
N GLN A 54 0.04 -3.72 8.87
CA GLN A 54 -0.15 -4.14 10.25
C GLN A 54 -1.19 -5.26 10.30
N ALA A 55 -0.83 -6.42 10.86
CA ALA A 55 -1.70 -7.58 10.98
C ALA A 55 -2.40 -7.96 9.64
N GLY A 56 -1.66 -7.92 8.52
CA GLY A 56 -2.17 -8.23 7.18
C GLY A 56 -2.99 -7.12 6.52
N GLY A 57 -3.31 -6.02 7.22
CA GLY A 57 -4.02 -4.87 6.67
C GLY A 57 -3.06 -3.72 6.29
N ILE A 58 -3.34 -3.01 5.20
CA ILE A 58 -2.70 -1.73 4.87
C ILE A 58 -3.46 -0.64 5.63
N LYS A 59 -2.74 0.12 6.45
CA LYS A 59 -3.35 1.14 7.33
C LYS A 59 -4.19 2.14 6.55
N GLU A 60 -5.41 2.42 7.03
CA GLU A 60 -6.40 3.35 6.47
C GLU A 60 -6.76 3.10 4.99
N LEU A 61 -6.37 1.95 4.40
CA LEU A 61 -6.74 1.61 3.03
C LEU A 61 -8.26 1.56 2.86
N ASP A 62 -9.00 1.03 3.84
CA ASP A 62 -10.46 0.97 3.82
C ASP A 62 -11.10 2.35 3.67
N LYS A 63 -10.55 3.36 4.33
CA LYS A 63 -11.01 4.75 4.21
C LYS A 63 -10.76 5.27 2.79
N PHE A 64 -9.56 5.08 2.26
CA PHE A 64 -9.23 5.48 0.90
C PHE A 64 -10.08 4.75 -0.14
N MET A 65 -10.23 3.42 0.00
CA MET A 65 -11.05 2.61 -0.91
C MET A 65 -12.52 3.04 -0.93
N LYS A 66 -13.07 3.51 0.20
CA LYS A 66 -14.42 4.09 0.23
C LYS A 66 -14.51 5.39 -0.58
N TRP A 67 -13.44 6.15 -0.69
CA TRP A 67 -13.42 7.38 -1.46
C TRP A 67 -13.47 7.15 -2.97
N ILE A 68 -12.72 6.14 -3.46
CA ILE A 68 -12.57 5.83 -4.89
C ILE A 68 -13.46 4.68 -5.38
N LYS A 69 -14.33 4.14 -4.53
CA LYS A 69 -15.14 2.95 -4.84
C LYS A 69 -16.01 3.12 -6.08
N SER A 70 -16.62 4.29 -6.26
CA SER A 70 -17.45 4.60 -7.44
C SER A 70 -16.62 4.53 -8.71
N ASP A 71 -15.46 5.16 -8.69
CA ASP A 71 -14.56 5.25 -9.83
C ASP A 71 -14.06 3.87 -10.24
N LEU A 72 -13.61 3.08 -9.25
CA LEU A 72 -13.17 1.70 -9.52
C LEU A 72 -14.27 0.82 -10.12
N LYS A 73 -15.51 0.98 -9.68
CA LYS A 73 -16.64 0.24 -10.25
C LYS A 73 -16.93 0.66 -11.69
N LEU A 74 -16.87 1.95 -12.00
CA LEU A 74 -17.04 2.45 -13.36
C LEU A 74 -15.94 1.93 -14.29
N LEU A 75 -14.68 1.97 -13.83
CA LEU A 75 -13.55 1.40 -14.57
C LEU A 75 -13.71 -0.12 -14.80
N ASP A 76 -14.18 -0.87 -13.80
CA ASP A 76 -14.46 -2.31 -13.93
C ASP A 76 -15.62 -2.59 -14.91
N MET A 77 -16.68 -1.79 -14.89
CA MET A 77 -17.79 -1.87 -15.83
C MET A 77 -17.34 -1.58 -17.27
N TYR A 78 -16.51 -0.57 -17.47
CA TYR A 78 -15.94 -0.26 -18.78
C TYR A 78 -15.06 -1.40 -19.30
N ARG A 79 -14.11 -1.90 -18.49
CA ARG A 79 -13.24 -3.03 -18.87
C ARG A 79 -13.98 -4.32 -19.15
N SER A 80 -15.13 -4.52 -18.50
CA SER A 80 -16.01 -5.69 -18.75
C SER A 80 -17.01 -5.48 -19.89
N GLY A 81 -16.96 -4.35 -20.61
CA GLY A 81 -17.85 -4.03 -21.73
C GLY A 81 -19.30 -3.72 -21.32
N LYS A 82 -19.55 -3.42 -20.05
CA LYS A 82 -20.90 -3.08 -19.54
C LYS A 82 -21.29 -1.64 -19.77
N ILE A 83 -20.33 -0.77 -19.97
CA ILE A 83 -20.50 0.64 -20.33
C ILE A 83 -19.55 0.99 -21.46
N THR A 84 -19.86 2.04 -22.23
CA THR A 84 -19.03 2.53 -23.33
C THR A 84 -17.93 3.49 -22.86
N ALA A 85 -16.99 3.79 -23.74
CA ALA A 85 -15.98 4.83 -23.48
C ALA A 85 -16.63 6.19 -23.28
N GLU A 86 -17.71 6.50 -24.04
CA GLU A 86 -18.47 7.75 -23.91
C GLU A 86 -19.15 7.88 -22.53
N ASP A 87 -19.69 6.75 -22.00
CA ASP A 87 -20.27 6.73 -20.65
C ASP A 87 -19.21 6.99 -19.58
N LEU A 88 -18.02 6.41 -19.74
CA LEU A 88 -16.91 6.61 -18.82
C LEU A 88 -16.40 8.05 -18.86
N GLU A 89 -16.24 8.62 -20.06
CA GLU A 89 -15.83 10.04 -20.23
C GLU A 89 -16.82 10.99 -19.58
N LYS A 90 -18.13 10.80 -19.81
CA LYS A 90 -19.18 11.59 -19.15
C LYS A 90 -19.16 11.51 -17.63
N SER A 91 -18.65 10.41 -17.08
CA SER A 91 -18.50 10.25 -15.61
C SER A 91 -17.35 11.06 -15.02
N GLY A 92 -16.42 11.55 -15.86
CA GLY A 92 -15.20 12.25 -15.43
C GLY A 92 -14.18 11.35 -14.72
N VAL A 93 -14.21 10.04 -15.00
CA VAL A 93 -13.31 9.03 -14.40
C VAL A 93 -12.32 8.46 -15.44
N SER A 94 -12.52 8.74 -16.74
CA SER A 94 -11.72 8.18 -17.84
C SER A 94 -10.21 8.36 -17.67
N ASP A 95 -9.79 9.52 -17.19
CA ASP A 95 -8.37 9.90 -17.09
C ASP A 95 -7.79 9.66 -15.70
N ARG A 96 -8.53 8.97 -14.82
CA ARG A 96 -8.06 8.75 -13.44
C ARG A 96 -7.27 7.46 -13.30
N HIS A 97 -6.05 7.62 -12.80
CA HIS A 97 -5.15 6.53 -12.48
C HIS A 97 -4.96 6.40 -10.96
N TYR A 98 -5.07 5.18 -10.47
CA TYR A 98 -4.90 4.86 -9.06
C TYR A 98 -3.80 3.83 -8.88
N ALA A 99 -2.91 4.05 -7.92
CA ALA A 99 -1.91 3.07 -7.49
C ALA A 99 -1.85 2.99 -5.96
N ILE A 100 -1.48 1.82 -5.45
CA ILE A 100 -1.31 1.57 -4.02
C ILE A 100 0.13 1.16 -3.75
N PHE A 101 0.73 1.62 -2.67
CA PHE A 101 1.93 1.00 -2.13
C PHE A 101 1.76 0.57 -0.67
N ALA A 102 2.26 -0.60 -0.36
CA ALA A 102 2.26 -1.19 0.98
C ALA A 102 3.69 -1.22 1.50
N VAL A 103 3.91 -0.82 2.75
CA VAL A 103 5.25 -0.80 3.37
C VAL A 103 5.29 -1.78 4.54
N GLY A 104 6.23 -2.73 4.51
CA GLY A 104 6.38 -3.73 5.57
C GLY A 104 7.73 -4.44 5.54
N ILE A 105 8.05 -5.19 6.57
CA ILE A 105 9.35 -5.85 6.72
C ILE A 105 9.46 -7.22 6.04
N ASN A 106 8.34 -7.79 5.57
CA ASN A 106 8.28 -9.12 4.94
C ASN A 106 7.67 -9.07 3.54
N LEU A 107 7.82 -7.97 2.83
CA LEU A 107 7.17 -7.78 1.54
C LEU A 107 8.05 -8.16 0.33
N ASP A 108 9.20 -8.79 0.55
CA ASP A 108 9.97 -9.45 -0.49
C ASP A 108 9.53 -10.92 -0.70
N ASP A 109 8.82 -11.50 0.27
CA ASP A 109 8.22 -12.82 0.16
C ASP A 109 6.96 -12.82 -0.72
N MET A 110 6.90 -13.73 -1.70
CA MET A 110 5.80 -13.77 -2.67
C MET A 110 4.47 -14.23 -2.04
N GLU A 111 4.52 -15.17 -1.11
CA GLU A 111 3.33 -15.67 -0.42
C GLU A 111 2.73 -14.58 0.48
N ALA A 112 3.58 -13.87 1.23
CA ALA A 112 3.16 -12.73 2.04
C ALA A 112 2.50 -11.63 1.19
N ARG A 113 3.04 -11.34 -0.01
CA ARG A 113 2.43 -10.40 -0.97
C ARG A 113 1.06 -10.87 -1.43
N GLN A 114 0.93 -12.16 -1.77
CA GLN A 114 -0.34 -12.71 -2.23
C GLN A 114 -1.39 -12.65 -1.12
N GLN A 115 -1.05 -13.08 0.09
CA GLN A 115 -1.93 -12.99 1.26
C GLN A 115 -2.36 -11.55 1.55
N LEU A 116 -1.42 -10.59 1.46
CA LEU A 116 -1.71 -9.17 1.64
C LEU A 116 -2.70 -8.66 0.58
N ARG A 117 -2.53 -9.06 -0.68
CA ARG A 117 -3.47 -8.71 -1.75
C ARG A 117 -4.86 -9.28 -1.51
N ASP A 118 -4.96 -10.54 -1.13
CA ASP A 118 -6.25 -11.23 -0.91
C ASP A 118 -7.04 -10.60 0.24
N ILE A 119 -6.35 -10.21 1.32
CA ILE A 119 -6.96 -9.54 2.47
C ILE A 119 -7.44 -8.12 2.10
N ASN A 120 -6.61 -7.36 1.38
CA ASN A 120 -6.86 -5.92 1.18
C ASN A 120 -7.66 -5.61 -0.09
N PHE A 121 -7.69 -6.53 -1.08
CA PHE A 121 -8.39 -6.35 -2.37
C PHE A 121 -9.37 -7.50 -2.68
N PRO A 122 -10.33 -7.81 -1.79
CA PRO A 122 -11.19 -9.00 -1.91
C PRO A 122 -12.24 -8.89 -3.03
N LYS A 123 -12.52 -7.68 -3.55
CA LYS A 123 -13.54 -7.46 -4.57
C LYS A 123 -12.92 -7.45 -5.97
N SER A 124 -13.67 -7.92 -6.98
CA SER A 124 -13.20 -7.97 -8.38
C SER A 124 -12.68 -6.62 -8.89
N TYR A 125 -13.43 -5.56 -8.68
CA TYR A 125 -13.06 -4.21 -9.09
C TYR A 125 -11.81 -3.64 -8.38
N MET A 126 -11.35 -4.26 -7.29
CA MET A 126 -10.13 -3.89 -6.57
C MET A 126 -8.89 -4.64 -7.10
N LYS A 127 -9.08 -5.84 -7.65
CA LYS A 127 -7.96 -6.74 -8.00
C LYS A 127 -7.03 -6.18 -9.08
N GLN A 128 -7.54 -5.27 -9.89
CA GLN A 128 -6.80 -4.64 -10.99
C GLN A 128 -6.03 -3.40 -10.57
N LEU A 129 -6.17 -2.94 -9.31
CA LEU A 129 -5.37 -1.84 -8.81
C LEU A 129 -3.89 -2.24 -8.75
N PRO A 130 -2.99 -1.48 -9.38
CA PRO A 130 -1.56 -1.63 -9.18
C PRO A 130 -1.24 -1.51 -7.68
N CYS A 131 -0.56 -2.52 -7.14
CA CYS A 131 -0.14 -2.54 -5.74
C CYS A 131 1.33 -2.92 -5.66
N PHE A 132 2.13 -2.01 -5.15
CA PHE A 132 3.58 -2.12 -5.01
C PHE A 132 3.95 -2.43 -3.57
N PHE A 133 4.94 -3.29 -3.38
CA PHE A 133 5.38 -3.76 -2.09
C PHE A 133 6.78 -3.23 -1.80
N LEU A 134 6.87 -2.41 -0.75
CA LEU A 134 8.09 -1.69 -0.41
C LEU A 134 8.62 -2.15 0.95
N PRO A 135 9.92 -2.43 1.06
CA PRO A 135 10.51 -2.81 2.34
C PRO A 135 10.48 -1.64 3.33
N GLY A 136 10.22 -1.94 4.59
CA GLY A 136 10.11 -0.95 5.66
C GLY A 136 11.28 -0.97 6.64
N GLU A 137 11.13 -0.18 7.70
CA GLU A 137 11.96 -0.25 8.89
C GLU A 137 11.17 -0.83 10.05
N TYR A 138 11.86 -1.50 10.94
CA TYR A 138 11.28 -2.02 12.16
C TYR A 138 12.23 -1.81 13.34
N HIS A 139 11.69 -1.21 14.37
CA HIS A 139 12.39 -0.83 15.58
C HIS A 139 11.63 -1.40 16.78
N PRO A 140 12.00 -2.59 17.31
CA PRO A 140 11.28 -3.26 18.40
C PRO A 140 11.18 -2.39 19.66
N GLU A 141 12.18 -1.55 19.94
CA GLU A 141 12.22 -0.61 21.06
C GLU A 141 11.16 0.50 20.97
N ASN A 142 10.70 0.82 19.75
CA ASN A 142 9.69 1.85 19.52
C ASN A 142 8.25 1.32 19.59
N LEU A 143 8.08 0.00 19.70
CA LEU A 143 6.74 -0.61 19.76
C LEU A 143 6.07 -0.37 21.10
N LYS A 144 4.81 0.06 21.05
CA LYS A 144 3.97 0.31 22.24
C LYS A 144 2.59 -0.31 22.09
N GLY A 145 1.97 -0.61 23.23
CA GLY A 145 0.57 -1.05 23.29
C GLY A 145 0.27 -2.25 22.37
N ALA A 146 -0.76 -2.12 21.58
CA ALA A 146 -1.25 -3.20 20.71
C ALA A 146 -0.22 -3.69 19.69
N ASP A 147 0.63 -2.82 19.14
CA ASP A 147 1.66 -3.23 18.16
C ASP A 147 2.67 -4.18 18.79
N LYS A 148 3.09 -3.91 20.04
CA LYS A 148 3.99 -4.79 20.77
C LYS A 148 3.36 -6.15 21.05
N MET A 149 2.06 -6.17 21.39
CA MET A 149 1.33 -7.42 21.59
C MET A 149 1.21 -8.23 20.30
N ILE A 150 0.87 -7.60 19.18
CA ILE A 150 0.75 -8.26 17.86
C ILE A 150 2.09 -8.87 17.46
N MET A 151 3.19 -8.12 17.58
CA MET A 151 4.51 -8.61 17.20
C MET A 151 5.00 -9.75 18.12
N ASN A 152 4.74 -9.65 19.43
CA ASN A 152 5.06 -10.72 20.38
C ASN A 152 4.26 -12.00 20.07
N LEU A 153 2.98 -11.86 19.68
CA LEU A 153 2.15 -13.00 19.28
C LEU A 153 2.68 -13.64 18.00
N ALA A 154 2.99 -12.85 16.98
CA ALA A 154 3.58 -13.32 15.73
C ALA A 154 4.90 -14.07 15.97
N GLN A 155 5.79 -13.51 16.81
CA GLN A 155 7.05 -14.16 17.16
C GLN A 155 6.81 -15.50 17.88
N LYS A 156 5.86 -15.57 18.82
CA LYS A 156 5.50 -16.81 19.51
C LYS A 156 4.94 -17.87 18.55
N MET A 157 4.12 -17.44 17.57
CA MET A 157 3.57 -18.36 16.57
C MET A 157 4.69 -18.97 15.71
N ILE A 158 5.65 -18.18 15.25
CA ILE A 158 6.78 -18.68 14.47
C ILE A 158 7.66 -19.61 15.32
N LYS A 159 8.02 -19.20 16.54
CA LYS A 159 8.84 -20.03 17.44
C LYS A 159 8.15 -21.31 17.94
N GLY A 160 6.82 -21.35 17.86
CA GLY A 160 6.01 -22.52 18.21
C GLY A 160 5.88 -23.56 17.08
N LYS A 161 6.36 -23.27 15.88
CA LYS A 161 6.41 -24.24 14.76
C LYS A 161 7.38 -25.38 15.09
N ARG A 162 7.11 -26.58 14.54
CA ARG A 162 8.08 -27.67 14.58
C ARG A 162 9.30 -27.28 13.76
N GLU A 163 10.49 -27.75 14.13
CA GLU A 163 11.75 -27.40 13.46
C GLU A 163 11.70 -27.66 11.94
N SER A 164 11.03 -28.75 11.53
CA SER A 164 10.81 -29.11 10.12
C SER A 164 9.86 -28.17 9.36
N GLU A 165 9.12 -27.31 10.07
CA GLU A 165 8.15 -26.35 9.50
C GLU A 165 8.69 -24.92 9.47
N ILE A 166 9.85 -24.70 10.10
CA ILE A 166 10.50 -23.38 10.12
C ILE A 166 11.16 -23.13 8.77
N THR A 167 10.66 -22.15 8.04
CA THR A 167 11.21 -21.72 6.76
C THR A 167 12.40 -20.74 6.96
N ASP A 168 13.19 -20.51 5.91
CA ASP A 168 14.24 -19.50 5.96
C ASP A 168 13.67 -18.10 6.13
N ASN A 169 12.48 -17.84 5.57
CA ASN A 169 11.74 -16.60 5.80
C ASN A 169 11.34 -16.43 7.28
N ASP A 170 10.91 -17.50 7.96
CA ASP A 170 10.64 -17.47 9.39
C ASP A 170 11.87 -17.07 10.21
N LYS A 171 13.06 -17.59 9.86
CA LYS A 171 14.33 -17.24 10.53
C LYS A 171 14.68 -15.77 10.34
N VAL A 172 14.53 -15.25 9.13
CA VAL A 172 14.71 -13.84 8.81
C VAL A 172 13.74 -12.96 9.62
N MET A 173 12.46 -13.35 9.66
CA MET A 173 11.44 -12.63 10.42
C MET A 173 11.73 -12.61 11.92
N ILE A 174 12.16 -13.73 12.52
CA ILE A 174 12.57 -13.77 13.93
C ILE A 174 13.73 -12.80 14.16
N SER A 175 14.74 -12.81 13.28
CA SER A 175 15.89 -11.91 13.40
C SER A 175 15.45 -10.43 13.36
N TYR A 176 14.56 -10.06 12.45
CA TYR A 176 14.02 -8.69 12.38
C TYR A 176 13.21 -8.32 13.63
N MET A 177 12.42 -9.27 14.16
CA MET A 177 11.62 -9.04 15.37
C MET A 177 12.48 -8.85 16.62
N GLU A 178 13.64 -9.48 16.67
CA GLU A 178 14.57 -9.39 17.82
C GLU A 178 15.52 -8.19 17.74
N ASN A 179 16.07 -7.96 16.54
CA ASN A 179 17.18 -7.02 16.36
C ASN A 179 16.75 -5.72 15.65
N GLY A 180 15.54 -5.65 15.14
CA GLY A 180 15.13 -4.59 14.24
C GLY A 180 15.68 -4.77 12.83
N CYS A 181 15.22 -3.93 11.89
CA CYS A 181 15.78 -3.85 10.55
C CYS A 181 15.55 -2.48 9.93
N LYS A 182 16.42 -2.11 8.98
CA LYS A 182 16.29 -0.90 8.16
C LYS A 182 16.45 -1.28 6.70
N LEU A 183 15.32 -1.48 6.02
CA LEU A 183 15.27 -2.02 4.65
C LEU A 183 14.76 -1.01 3.62
N ILE A 184 14.48 0.24 4.04
CA ILE A 184 14.00 1.27 3.10
C ILE A 184 15.05 1.56 2.03
N ASP A 185 14.57 1.61 0.78
CA ASP A 185 15.42 1.83 -0.39
C ASP A 185 14.67 2.70 -1.41
N ARG A 186 15.24 3.87 -1.74
CA ARG A 186 14.64 4.81 -2.69
C ARG A 186 14.47 4.19 -4.08
N GLN A 187 15.35 3.29 -4.50
CA GLN A 187 15.26 2.68 -5.83
C GLN A 187 13.98 1.85 -6.01
N ARG A 188 13.40 1.37 -4.93
CA ARG A 188 12.16 0.56 -4.95
C ARG A 188 10.92 1.33 -5.38
N ILE A 189 10.97 2.68 -5.47
CA ILE A 189 9.84 3.46 -6.00
C ILE A 189 9.78 3.48 -7.54
N ARG A 190 10.83 3.09 -8.27
CA ARG A 190 10.88 3.17 -9.74
C ARG A 190 9.66 2.55 -10.43
N PRO A 191 9.19 1.35 -10.08
CA PRO A 191 8.00 0.78 -10.70
C PRO A 191 6.73 1.62 -10.51
N ILE A 192 6.63 2.36 -9.38
CA ILE A 192 5.51 3.27 -9.12
C ILE A 192 5.59 4.47 -10.05
N ILE A 193 6.79 5.05 -10.21
CA ILE A 193 7.02 6.19 -11.10
C ILE A 193 6.68 5.79 -12.55
N GLU A 194 7.18 4.64 -13.01
CA GLU A 194 6.93 4.11 -14.34
C GLU A 194 5.43 3.86 -14.60
N GLU A 195 4.70 3.35 -13.61
CA GLU A 195 3.24 3.15 -13.70
C GLU A 195 2.48 4.47 -13.85
N MET A 196 2.89 5.49 -13.11
CA MET A 196 2.19 6.78 -13.04
C MET A 196 2.60 7.78 -14.14
N THR A 197 3.58 7.43 -14.97
CA THR A 197 4.05 8.27 -16.10
C THR A 197 3.77 7.65 -17.48
N ARG A 198 3.04 6.54 -17.53
CA ARG A 198 2.57 5.90 -18.76
C ARG A 198 1.39 6.67 -19.35
#